data_d9a2df3bd16b838f98901f18d35eb91b
#
_entry.id   d9a2df3bd16b838f98901f18d35eb91b
#
_cell.length_a   1.000
_cell.length_b   1.000
_cell.length_c   1.000
_cell.angle_alpha   90.00
_cell.angle_beta   90.00
_cell.angle_gamma   90.00
#
_symmetry.space_group_name_H-M   'P 1'
#
loop_
_entity.id
_entity.type
_entity.pdbx_description
1 polymer ?
#
loop_
_entity_poly.entity_id
_entity_poly.type
_entity_poly.pdbx_seq_one_letter_code
_entity_poly.pdbx_strand_id
1 'polypeptide(L)'
;MITGKQIADAAIGSGLIGTPYSKLDCQALVEEVLKMAGLKIINYRGSNHMWRELVYDRESCKGKAVPAGALAFIVRFDGGEKKRGYSDNMGNATHVAISLGDGTVYESTSGGVQISSISRFTDFGLIKDVDYTGGGQDESEGSPESKQALIRGYIASIRDYLNLIEEVI
;
A
#
# COMPACT_ATOMS: atom_id res chain seq x y z
N MET A 1 -4.19 19.53 -4.42
CA MET A 1 -4.20 18.57 -3.32
C MET A 1 -3.94 17.21 -3.95
N ILE A 2 -3.15 16.35 -3.32
CA ILE A 2 -2.86 15.00 -3.82
C ILE A 2 -4.07 14.13 -3.54
N THR A 3 -4.46 13.26 -4.50
CA THR A 3 -5.59 12.34 -4.34
C THR A 3 -5.10 10.94 -3.92
N GLY A 4 -5.97 10.16 -3.27
CA GLY A 4 -5.67 8.77 -2.96
C GLY A 4 -5.35 7.94 -4.22
N LYS A 5 -6.06 8.21 -5.33
CA LYS A 5 -5.77 7.57 -6.63
C LYS A 5 -4.35 7.86 -7.11
N GLN A 6 -3.85 9.09 -6.98
CA GLN A 6 -2.47 9.41 -7.37
C GLN A 6 -1.42 8.65 -6.54
N ILE A 7 -1.71 8.35 -5.27
CA ILE A 7 -0.85 7.50 -4.44
C ILE A 7 -0.85 6.06 -4.95
N ALA A 8 -2.02 5.49 -5.26
CA ALA A 8 -2.11 4.14 -5.81
C ALA A 8 -1.42 4.05 -7.18
N ASP A 9 -1.59 5.04 -8.05
CA ASP A 9 -0.92 5.12 -9.35
C ASP A 9 0.61 5.21 -9.19
N ALA A 10 1.10 6.00 -8.21
CA ALA A 10 2.52 6.07 -7.88
C ALA A 10 3.08 4.73 -7.37
N ALA A 11 2.30 3.97 -6.58
CA ALA A 11 2.68 2.63 -6.13
C ALA A 11 2.88 1.68 -7.32
N ILE A 12 1.90 1.61 -8.21
CA ILE A 12 1.95 0.75 -9.40
C ILE A 12 3.09 1.17 -10.34
N GLY A 13 3.25 2.48 -10.57
CA GLY A 13 4.27 3.04 -11.46
C GLY A 13 5.68 3.11 -10.87
N SER A 14 5.87 2.73 -9.61
CA SER A 14 7.15 2.90 -8.88
C SER A 14 8.31 2.06 -9.42
N GLY A 15 8.03 0.94 -10.09
CA GLY A 15 9.05 -0.02 -10.51
C GLY A 15 9.73 -0.79 -9.36
N LEU A 16 9.14 -0.78 -8.15
CA LEU A 16 9.76 -1.37 -6.94
C LEU A 16 9.39 -2.84 -6.72
N ILE A 17 8.50 -3.42 -7.52
CA ILE A 17 8.12 -4.86 -7.44
C ILE A 17 9.39 -5.72 -7.42
N GLY A 18 9.44 -6.71 -6.53
CA GLY A 18 10.57 -7.62 -6.36
C GLY A 18 11.72 -7.07 -5.52
N THR A 19 11.69 -5.78 -5.11
CA THR A 19 12.71 -5.24 -4.19
C THR A 19 12.70 -6.01 -2.88
N PRO A 20 13.86 -6.55 -2.42
CA PRO A 20 13.94 -7.33 -1.20
C PRO A 20 13.54 -6.53 0.05
N TYR A 21 12.87 -7.17 1.02
CA TYR A 21 12.45 -6.56 2.29
C TYR A 21 13.61 -5.93 3.06
N SER A 22 14.80 -6.52 3.00
CA SER A 22 16.00 -5.99 3.65
C SER A 22 16.48 -4.64 3.11
N LYS A 23 16.06 -4.28 1.89
CA LYS A 23 16.34 -2.96 1.28
C LYS A 23 15.18 -1.99 1.46
N LEU A 24 13.96 -2.51 1.47
CA LEU A 24 12.74 -1.72 1.49
C LEU A 24 11.68 -2.47 2.31
N ASP A 25 11.65 -2.23 3.62
CA ASP A 25 10.63 -2.81 4.50
C ASP A 25 9.25 -2.18 4.27
N CYS A 26 8.24 -2.65 5.00
CA CYS A 26 6.86 -2.18 4.80
C CYS A 26 6.68 -0.67 5.04
N GLN A 27 7.39 -0.10 6.02
CA GLN A 27 7.38 1.34 6.28
C GLN A 27 8.11 2.11 5.19
N ALA A 28 9.34 1.69 4.87
CA ALA A 28 10.17 2.37 3.88
C ALA A 28 9.51 2.37 2.49
N LEU A 29 8.82 1.27 2.12
CA LEU A 29 8.03 1.22 0.88
C LEU A 29 6.94 2.29 0.86
N VAL A 30 6.15 2.40 1.95
CA VAL A 30 5.10 3.42 2.04
C VAL A 30 5.69 4.82 1.94
N GLU A 31 6.76 5.12 2.68
CA GLU A 31 7.43 6.43 2.63
C GLU A 31 7.92 6.77 1.23
N GLU A 32 8.52 5.81 0.54
CA GLU A 32 9.04 6.02 -0.82
C GLU A 32 7.93 6.32 -1.82
N VAL A 33 6.85 5.53 -1.81
CA VAL A 33 5.70 5.76 -2.70
C VAL A 33 5.02 7.10 -2.40
N LEU A 34 4.85 7.46 -1.12
CA LEU A 34 4.26 8.74 -0.76
C LEU A 34 5.11 9.94 -1.21
N LYS A 35 6.44 9.82 -1.15
CA LYS A 35 7.37 10.81 -1.73
C LYS A 35 7.22 10.89 -3.24
N MET A 36 7.15 9.76 -3.94
CA MET A 36 6.91 9.70 -5.39
C MET A 36 5.59 10.38 -5.76
N ALA A 37 4.55 10.23 -4.94
CA ALA A 37 3.27 10.90 -5.11
C ALA A 37 3.32 12.41 -4.78
N GLY A 38 4.44 12.92 -4.26
CA GLY A 38 4.64 14.33 -3.95
C GLY A 38 4.25 14.76 -2.52
N LEU A 39 4.01 13.80 -1.61
CA LEU A 39 3.77 14.14 -0.21
C LEU A 39 5.08 14.45 0.52
N LYS A 40 5.02 15.43 1.42
CA LYS A 40 6.10 15.69 2.37
C LYS A 40 6.02 14.67 3.50
N ILE A 41 6.98 13.77 3.56
CA ILE A 41 7.02 12.70 4.55
C ILE A 41 8.07 13.02 5.62
N ILE A 42 7.68 12.90 6.88
CA ILE A 42 8.61 12.87 8.01
C ILE A 42 9.19 11.45 8.13
N ASN A 43 10.27 11.31 8.89
CA ASN A 43 10.86 9.99 9.18
C ASN A 43 10.01 9.27 10.24
N TYR A 44 9.15 8.31 9.84
CA TYR A 44 8.34 7.53 10.76
C TYR A 44 9.18 6.44 11.45
N ARG A 45 8.75 6.03 12.64
CA ARG A 45 9.41 5.01 13.47
C ARG A 45 8.59 3.72 13.47
N GLY A 46 8.39 3.13 12.29
CA GLY A 46 7.61 1.90 12.09
C GLY A 46 6.13 2.13 11.85
N SER A 47 5.44 1.05 11.48
CA SER A 47 4.01 1.01 11.19
C SER A 47 3.13 1.52 12.35
N ASN A 48 3.55 1.31 13.61
CA ASN A 48 2.87 1.85 14.78
C ASN A 48 2.87 3.38 14.83
N HIS A 49 3.96 4.03 14.38
CA HIS A 49 4.03 5.48 14.32
C HIS A 49 3.17 6.02 13.18
N MET A 50 3.19 5.36 12.00
CA MET A 50 2.31 5.71 10.90
C MET A 50 0.82 5.56 11.26
N TRP A 51 0.47 4.48 11.97
CA TRP A 51 -0.89 4.24 12.44
C TRP A 51 -1.43 5.36 13.33
N ARG A 52 -0.57 6.02 14.10
CA ARG A 52 -0.96 7.08 15.03
C ARG A 52 -0.87 8.48 14.45
N GLU A 53 0.19 8.76 13.71
CA GLU A 53 0.54 10.12 13.32
C GLU A 53 0.20 10.45 11.84
N LEU A 54 0.24 9.44 10.96
CA LEU A 54 0.06 9.67 9.52
C LEU A 54 -1.41 9.60 9.11
N VAL A 55 -2.19 8.71 9.72
CA VAL A 55 -3.56 8.44 9.28
C VAL A 55 -4.62 8.92 10.28
N TYR A 56 -5.79 9.22 9.75
CA TYR A 56 -7.03 9.53 10.48
C TYR A 56 -8.17 8.64 9.93
N ASP A 57 -9.40 8.81 10.41
CA ASP A 57 -10.59 8.04 10.00
C ASP A 57 -10.30 6.56 9.86
N ARG A 58 -9.85 5.99 10.99
CA ARG A 58 -9.44 4.59 11.06
C ARG A 58 -10.67 3.71 11.12
N GLU A 59 -10.72 2.70 10.26
CA GLU A 59 -11.83 1.77 10.16
C GLU A 59 -11.34 0.33 9.94
N SER A 60 -12.23 -0.64 10.22
CA SER A 60 -11.94 -2.03 9.89
C SER A 60 -12.01 -2.27 8.38
N CYS A 61 -11.08 -3.06 7.84
CA CYS A 61 -11.12 -3.52 6.45
C CYS A 61 -12.27 -4.51 6.19
N LYS A 62 -12.82 -5.12 7.25
CA LYS A 62 -13.80 -6.20 7.12
C LYS A 62 -15.12 -5.69 6.53
N GLY A 63 -15.46 -6.19 5.35
CA GLY A 63 -16.72 -5.86 4.68
C GLY A 63 -16.81 -4.44 4.12
N LYS A 64 -15.69 -3.74 4.01
CA LYS A 64 -15.61 -2.39 3.45
C LYS A 64 -14.74 -2.33 2.22
N ALA A 65 -15.11 -1.46 1.28
CA ALA A 65 -14.23 -1.04 0.20
C ALA A 65 -13.19 -0.06 0.78
N VAL A 66 -11.93 -0.43 0.74
CA VAL A 66 -10.83 0.43 1.21
C VAL A 66 -10.42 1.35 0.07
N PRO A 67 -10.45 2.68 0.27
CA PRO A 67 -10.14 3.63 -0.80
C PRO A 67 -8.72 3.44 -1.37
N ALA A 68 -8.55 3.71 -2.67
CA ALA A 68 -7.22 3.77 -3.29
C ALA A 68 -6.33 4.78 -2.57
N GLY A 69 -5.08 4.43 -2.32
CA GLY A 69 -4.10 5.27 -1.61
C GLY A 69 -4.28 5.35 -0.09
N ALA A 70 -5.34 4.76 0.49
CA ALA A 70 -5.42 4.59 1.94
C ALA A 70 -4.36 3.61 2.43
N LEU A 71 -3.94 3.73 3.69
CA LEU A 71 -3.01 2.78 4.28
C LEU A 71 -3.77 1.67 4.99
N ALA A 72 -3.50 0.43 4.60
CA ALA A 72 -4.00 -0.77 5.26
C ALA A 72 -2.99 -1.26 6.30
N PHE A 73 -3.48 -1.71 7.44
CA PHE A 73 -2.65 -2.15 8.57
C PHE A 73 -3.05 -3.55 9.06
N ILE A 74 -2.10 -4.28 9.62
CA ILE A 74 -2.37 -5.43 10.48
C ILE A 74 -2.23 -4.94 11.92
N VAL A 75 -3.36 -4.69 12.58
CA VAL A 75 -3.43 -4.22 13.96
C VAL A 75 -3.79 -5.38 14.88
N ARG A 76 -3.02 -5.56 15.96
CA ARG A 76 -3.23 -6.60 16.98
C ARG A 76 -3.41 -5.97 18.34
N PHE A 77 -4.27 -6.55 19.17
CA PHE A 77 -4.47 -6.15 20.57
C PHE A 77 -3.76 -7.14 21.49
N ASP A 78 -2.45 -7.31 21.28
CA ASP A 78 -1.57 -8.26 21.96
C ASP A 78 -0.64 -7.58 22.99
N GLY A 79 -0.81 -6.27 23.23
CA GLY A 79 0.03 -5.48 24.12
C GLY A 79 1.43 -5.16 23.57
N GLY A 80 1.71 -5.52 22.32
CA GLY A 80 3.00 -5.25 21.66
C GLY A 80 3.29 -3.77 21.47
N GLU A 81 2.25 -2.92 21.41
CA GLU A 81 2.37 -1.47 21.35
C GLU A 81 3.03 -0.87 22.59
N LYS A 82 2.82 -1.48 23.77
CA LYS A 82 3.42 -1.03 25.05
C LYS A 82 4.94 -1.17 25.05
N LYS A 83 5.46 -2.23 24.44
CA LYS A 83 6.90 -2.46 24.27
C LYS A 83 7.55 -1.40 23.37
N ARG A 84 6.76 -0.67 22.59
CA ARG A 84 7.16 0.42 21.71
C ARG A 84 6.85 1.82 22.29
N GLY A 85 6.42 1.87 23.56
CA GLY A 85 6.15 3.12 24.29
C GLY A 85 4.77 3.72 24.06
N TYR A 86 3.79 2.96 23.52
CA TYR A 86 2.42 3.43 23.33
C TYR A 86 1.49 2.85 24.40
N SER A 87 0.59 3.69 24.93
CA SER A 87 -0.37 3.34 25.99
C SER A 87 -1.77 3.90 25.69
N ASP A 88 -2.13 3.97 24.41
CA ASP A 88 -3.32 4.67 23.90
C ASP A 88 -4.48 3.74 23.52
N ASN A 89 -4.35 2.45 23.73
CA ASN A 89 -5.33 1.42 23.36
C ASN A 89 -5.64 1.35 21.83
N MET A 90 -4.78 1.91 20.98
CA MET A 90 -4.96 1.87 19.52
C MET A 90 -4.45 0.56 18.88
N GLY A 91 -3.98 -0.38 19.71
CA GLY A 91 -3.42 -1.65 19.27
C GLY A 91 -2.00 -1.53 18.69
N ASN A 92 -1.45 -2.68 18.33
CA ASN A 92 -0.12 -2.85 17.79
C ASN A 92 -0.19 -3.03 16.27
N ALA A 93 0.07 -1.97 15.50
CA ALA A 93 0.17 -2.05 14.04
C ALA A 93 1.50 -2.71 13.65
N THR A 94 1.44 -3.98 13.27
CA THR A 94 2.62 -4.80 12.99
C THR A 94 3.07 -4.77 11.54
N HIS A 95 2.20 -4.30 10.63
CA HIS A 95 2.45 -4.20 9.21
C HIS A 95 1.66 -3.07 8.59
N VAL A 96 2.14 -2.54 7.46
CA VAL A 96 1.48 -1.47 6.70
C VAL A 96 1.64 -1.71 5.20
N ALA A 97 0.61 -1.34 4.43
CA ALA A 97 0.58 -1.42 2.97
C ALA A 97 -0.24 -0.25 2.39
N ILE A 98 -0.15 -0.03 1.09
CA ILE A 98 -0.96 0.95 0.35
C ILE A 98 -2.10 0.23 -0.35
N SER A 99 -3.34 0.64 -0.11
CA SER A 99 -4.51 0.13 -0.84
C SER A 99 -4.49 0.59 -2.29
N LEU A 100 -4.77 -0.31 -3.23
CA LEU A 100 -4.95 0.02 -4.64
C LEU A 100 -6.41 0.34 -5.00
N GLY A 101 -7.35 0.15 -4.06
CA GLY A 101 -8.77 0.51 -4.23
C GLY A 101 -9.63 -0.59 -4.84
N ASP A 102 -9.03 -1.68 -5.30
CA ASP A 102 -9.66 -2.82 -5.98
C ASP A 102 -9.70 -4.11 -5.13
N GLY A 103 -9.47 -3.99 -3.82
CA GLY A 103 -9.36 -5.12 -2.91
C GLY A 103 -7.94 -5.70 -2.85
N THR A 104 -6.96 -5.06 -3.47
CA THR A 104 -5.54 -5.40 -3.37
C THR A 104 -4.73 -4.31 -2.67
N VAL A 105 -3.53 -4.66 -2.26
CA VAL A 105 -2.57 -3.76 -1.62
C VAL A 105 -1.19 -3.89 -2.25
N TYR A 106 -0.43 -2.80 -2.24
CA TYR A 106 0.99 -2.74 -2.56
C TYR A 106 1.79 -2.78 -1.26
N GLU A 107 2.59 -3.82 -1.08
CA GLU A 107 3.25 -4.10 0.19
C GLU A 107 4.66 -4.66 0.03
N SER A 108 5.47 -4.54 1.07
CA SER A 108 6.75 -5.25 1.19
C SER A 108 6.66 -6.31 2.28
N THR A 109 7.02 -7.55 1.93
CA THR A 109 7.02 -8.71 2.81
C THR A 109 8.38 -9.40 2.79
N SER A 110 8.53 -10.51 3.50
CA SER A 110 9.73 -11.35 3.40
C SER A 110 10.02 -11.84 1.98
N GLY A 111 9.01 -11.90 1.11
CA GLY A 111 9.15 -12.19 -0.32
C GLY A 111 9.49 -10.98 -1.19
N GLY A 112 9.68 -9.79 -0.58
CA GLY A 112 9.93 -8.53 -1.27
C GLY A 112 8.65 -7.72 -1.52
N VAL A 113 8.80 -6.69 -2.35
CA VAL A 113 7.68 -5.81 -2.74
C VAL A 113 6.78 -6.53 -3.73
N GLN A 114 5.47 -6.51 -3.46
CA GLN A 114 4.48 -7.24 -4.24
C GLN A 114 3.09 -6.61 -4.15
N ILE A 115 2.18 -7.06 -5.03
CA ILE A 115 0.74 -6.83 -4.91
C ILE A 115 0.10 -8.08 -4.31
N SER A 116 -0.76 -7.90 -3.32
CA SER A 116 -1.46 -9.00 -2.65
C SER A 116 -2.90 -8.63 -2.28
N SER A 117 -3.70 -9.63 -1.86
CA SER A 117 -5.07 -9.38 -1.38
C SER A 117 -5.07 -8.59 -0.06
N ILE A 118 -6.00 -7.65 0.07
CA ILE A 118 -6.24 -6.89 1.30
C ILE A 118 -6.83 -7.76 2.43
N SER A 119 -7.31 -8.95 2.13
CA SER A 119 -8.11 -9.79 3.04
C SER A 119 -7.46 -10.12 4.38
N ARG A 120 -6.13 -10.07 4.49
CA ARG A 120 -5.40 -10.31 5.74
C ARG A 120 -5.20 -9.05 6.59
N PHE A 121 -5.52 -7.87 6.06
CA PHE A 121 -5.42 -6.61 6.77
C PHE A 121 -6.66 -6.42 7.65
N THR A 122 -6.45 -5.89 8.85
CA THR A 122 -7.52 -5.73 9.85
C THR A 122 -8.18 -4.38 9.77
N ASP A 123 -7.39 -3.34 9.55
CA ASP A 123 -7.80 -1.94 9.63
C ASP A 123 -7.17 -1.13 8.51
N PHE A 124 -7.77 0.02 8.20
CA PHE A 124 -7.18 1.03 7.33
C PHE A 124 -7.37 2.42 7.91
N GLY A 125 -6.62 3.38 7.40
CA GLY A 125 -6.81 4.79 7.71
C GLY A 125 -6.47 5.66 6.52
N LEU A 126 -7.11 6.83 6.46
CA LEU A 126 -6.88 7.83 5.43
C LEU A 126 -5.66 8.68 5.78
N ILE A 127 -4.82 9.00 4.80
CA ILE A 127 -3.64 9.84 5.02
C ILE A 127 -4.08 11.29 5.15
N LYS A 128 -3.51 12.00 6.13
CA LYS A 128 -3.76 13.44 6.32
C LYS A 128 -3.35 14.23 5.07
N ASP A 129 -4.11 15.26 4.74
CA ASP A 129 -3.87 16.15 3.60
C ASP A 129 -3.97 15.48 2.21
N VAL A 130 -4.63 14.32 2.13
CA VAL A 130 -4.94 13.61 0.89
C VAL A 130 -6.44 13.69 0.62
N ASP A 131 -6.81 13.95 -0.63
CA ASP A 131 -8.20 13.99 -1.07
C ASP A 131 -8.67 12.59 -1.49
N TYR A 132 -9.70 12.08 -0.82
CA TYR A 132 -10.38 10.82 -1.13
C TYR A 132 -11.79 11.03 -1.70
N THR A 133 -12.24 12.29 -1.89
CA THR A 133 -13.60 12.58 -2.37
C THR A 133 -13.82 12.23 -3.83
N GLY A 134 -12.76 12.17 -4.64
CA GLY A 134 -12.80 11.73 -6.04
C GLY A 134 -12.81 10.21 -6.22
N GLY A 135 -12.78 9.41 -5.14
CA GLY A 135 -12.78 7.94 -5.16
C GLY A 135 -14.16 7.31 -4.96
N GLY A 136 -15.25 8.07 -5.01
CA GLY A 136 -16.60 7.54 -5.07
C GLY A 136 -16.85 6.96 -6.45
N GLN A 137 -16.91 5.64 -6.54
CA GLN A 137 -17.55 4.82 -7.58
C GLN A 137 -17.79 5.54 -8.92
N ASP A 138 -16.72 5.88 -9.66
CA ASP A 138 -16.83 5.81 -11.08
C ASP A 138 -16.87 4.30 -11.41
N GLU A 139 -18.07 3.75 -11.48
CA GLU A 139 -18.38 2.61 -12.34
C GLU A 139 -18.26 3.04 -13.82
N SER A 140 -17.24 3.80 -14.16
CA SER A 140 -16.71 3.78 -15.50
C SER A 140 -15.78 2.57 -15.52
N GLU A 141 -16.29 1.44 -15.99
CA GLU A 141 -15.49 0.40 -16.61
C GLU A 141 -14.32 1.09 -17.30
N GLY A 142 -13.12 0.96 -16.73
CA GLY A 142 -11.92 1.46 -17.39
C GLY A 142 -11.99 1.01 -18.82
N SER A 143 -11.85 1.94 -19.78
CA SER A 143 -12.13 1.65 -21.19
C SER A 143 -11.42 0.34 -21.53
N PRO A 144 -11.97 -0.49 -22.44
CA PRO A 144 -11.30 -1.73 -22.84
C PRO A 144 -9.81 -1.53 -23.15
N GLU A 145 -9.43 -0.33 -23.55
CA GLU A 145 -8.06 0.10 -23.84
C GLU A 145 -7.18 0.25 -22.59
N SER A 146 -7.72 0.78 -21.46
CA SER A 146 -6.94 0.90 -20.22
C SER A 146 -6.73 -0.46 -19.54
N LYS A 147 -7.73 -1.35 -19.58
CA LYS A 147 -7.59 -2.75 -19.16
C LYS A 147 -6.59 -3.52 -20.03
N GLN A 148 -6.63 -3.31 -21.35
CA GLN A 148 -5.67 -3.91 -22.28
C GLN A 148 -4.25 -3.37 -22.08
N ALA A 149 -4.08 -2.07 -21.80
CA ALA A 149 -2.76 -1.49 -21.52
C ALA A 149 -2.16 -2.08 -20.23
N LEU A 150 -2.97 -2.25 -19.18
CA LEU A 150 -2.56 -2.88 -17.94
C LEU A 150 -2.15 -4.35 -18.15
N ILE A 151 -2.97 -5.12 -18.87
CA ILE A 151 -2.69 -6.53 -19.22
C ILE A 151 -1.42 -6.64 -20.09
N ARG A 152 -1.21 -5.75 -21.05
CA ARG A 152 0.02 -5.70 -21.85
C ARG A 152 1.25 -5.42 -21.00
N GLY A 153 1.15 -4.53 -20.00
CA GLY A 153 2.22 -4.27 -19.02
C GLY A 153 2.59 -5.51 -18.20
N TYR A 154 1.60 -6.26 -17.71
CA TYR A 154 1.83 -7.52 -17.00
C TYR A 154 2.47 -8.58 -17.89
N ILE A 155 1.99 -8.73 -19.14
CA ILE A 155 2.53 -9.71 -20.10
C ILE A 155 3.99 -9.36 -20.46
N ALA A 156 4.33 -8.08 -20.61
CA ALA A 156 5.71 -7.65 -20.85
C ALA A 156 6.62 -8.02 -19.67
N SER A 157 6.21 -7.70 -18.45
CA SER A 157 6.98 -8.05 -17.24
C SER A 157 7.18 -9.56 -17.06
N ILE A 158 6.16 -10.37 -17.35
CA ILE A 158 6.26 -11.86 -17.31
C ILE A 158 7.24 -12.34 -18.39
N ARG A 159 7.22 -11.76 -19.57
CA ARG A 159 8.10 -12.13 -20.68
C ARG A 159 9.57 -11.80 -20.35
N ASP A 160 9.83 -10.65 -19.75
CA ASP A 160 11.17 -10.26 -19.29
C ASP A 160 11.68 -11.22 -18.20
N TYR A 161 10.81 -11.66 -17.28
CA TYR A 161 11.15 -12.65 -16.25
C TYR A 161 11.47 -14.03 -16.85
N LEU A 162 10.73 -14.46 -17.87
CA LEU A 162 10.98 -15.74 -18.56
C LEU A 162 12.30 -15.71 -19.34
N ASN A 163 12.61 -14.61 -20.01
CA ASN A 163 13.88 -14.42 -20.71
C ASN A 163 15.08 -14.49 -19.75
N LEU A 164 14.95 -13.90 -18.54
CA LEU A 164 15.99 -13.98 -17.50
C LEU A 164 16.24 -15.42 -17.03
N ILE A 165 15.20 -16.26 -17.00
CA ILE A 165 15.32 -17.67 -16.61
C ILE A 165 15.97 -18.47 -17.72
N GLU A 166 15.67 -18.20 -19.00
CA GLU A 166 16.27 -18.88 -20.15
C GLU A 166 17.76 -18.55 -20.32
N GLU A 167 18.24 -17.40 -19.86
CA GLU A 167 19.67 -17.04 -19.88
C GLU A 167 20.49 -17.73 -18.77
N VAL A 168 19.85 -18.41 -17.81
CA VAL A 168 20.51 -19.03 -16.65
C VAL A 168 20.55 -20.58 -16.77
N ILE A 169 19.88 -21.15 -17.78
CA ILE A 169 19.87 -22.61 -18.08
C ILE A 169 20.76 -22.89 -19.27
#